data_de7680588ad2b86a980d1efa9b8e7588
#
_entry.id   de7680588ad2b86a980d1efa9b8e7588
#
_cell.length_a   1.000
_cell.length_b   1.000
_cell.length_c   1.000
_cell.angle_alpha   90.00
_cell.angle_beta   90.00
_cell.angle_gamma   90.00
#
_symmetry.space_group_name_H-M   'P 1'
#
loop_
_entity.id
_entity.type
_entity.pdbx_description
1 polymer ?
#
loop_
_entity_poly.entity_id
_entity_poly.type
_entity_poly.pdbx_seq_one_letter_code
_entity_poly.pdbx_strand_id
1 'polypeptide(L)'
;MHFASVWESIADVIGDETAVVHGDIRRSWSEYDERAARMAAAYVAAGLGSDSKIGLYMYNGNEYLEAQYGGFKMRGVPVNVNYRYLDEELWYLLDNSDAEALVFHSSLGDRVARVVDRLPKLKLLVEVDDGGPGQVPGAQAYEAVLAGHDPMPRISRAEDDIYMLYTGGTTGMPKGVMYAMGGMTGGFVTSGFPLLGLAAPSDASEIAALVKGAAEAGNRLISIPAAPLMHGTGVWLGAFIPHLAGGVVTTLQNRSLDADELLRLVEAEAVTNLTIVGDAFAKPIIRALDAAIAAGRPYDTSSLKMVISSGVMWTAEVKEQLLDRVEQLVLLDAIGSTEGSMGMSITMKGLPPSTAKFSQMPTTKVFTDDDREVQPGSGEIGMVAAGGNVPFGYFKDPEKSARTFRVINGQRYSFPGDLAMVADDGSLILLGRGSQVINSGGEKIFPEEVEEAVKRVAGVHDCLVVGIDDEKFGQAVTAVVSLNEGAAATEGEIIAGVKGQLAGFKAPKRVVFVSQVPRAPNGKADYKAAKQHALDATA
;
A
#
# COMPACT_ATOMS: atom_id res chain seq x y z
N MET A 1 -8.17 -21.70 -1.67
CA MET A 1 -8.98 -20.70 -2.46
C MET A 1 -8.07 -19.93 -3.40
N HIS A 2 -8.58 -19.47 -4.55
CA HIS A 2 -7.82 -18.67 -5.53
C HIS A 2 -8.64 -17.45 -5.93
N PHE A 3 -8.04 -16.24 -6.02
CA PHE A 3 -8.76 -14.99 -6.32
C PHE A 3 -9.69 -15.14 -7.53
N ALA A 4 -9.16 -15.62 -8.66
CA ALA A 4 -9.96 -15.73 -9.87
C ALA A 4 -11.17 -16.67 -9.69
N SER A 5 -11.03 -17.78 -8.97
CA SER A 5 -12.15 -18.70 -8.74
C SER A 5 -13.21 -18.10 -7.81
N VAL A 6 -12.80 -17.31 -6.81
CA VAL A 6 -13.74 -16.60 -5.94
C VAL A 6 -14.47 -15.50 -6.72
N TRP A 7 -13.75 -14.68 -7.50
CA TRP A 7 -14.37 -13.61 -8.28
C TRP A 7 -15.30 -14.14 -9.38
N GLU A 8 -14.98 -15.28 -10.01
CA GLU A 8 -15.89 -16.00 -10.92
C GLU A 8 -17.17 -16.44 -10.22
N SER A 9 -17.08 -16.96 -8.99
CA SER A 9 -18.28 -17.35 -8.22
C SER A 9 -19.12 -16.16 -7.78
N ILE A 10 -18.49 -15.01 -7.53
CA ILE A 10 -19.18 -13.75 -7.25
C ILE A 10 -19.93 -13.26 -8.50
N ALA A 11 -19.27 -13.26 -9.67
CA ALA A 11 -19.90 -12.89 -10.93
C ALA A 11 -21.13 -13.77 -11.26
N ASP A 12 -21.12 -15.04 -10.86
CA ASP A 12 -22.26 -15.94 -11.04
C ASP A 12 -23.50 -15.55 -10.20
N VAL A 13 -23.32 -14.92 -9.05
CA VAL A 13 -24.41 -14.63 -8.11
C VAL A 13 -24.87 -13.18 -8.10
N ILE A 14 -24.01 -12.24 -8.50
CA ILE A 14 -24.31 -10.80 -8.59
C ILE A 14 -23.83 -10.19 -9.92
N GLY A 15 -23.93 -10.94 -11.02
CA GLY A 15 -23.38 -10.57 -12.33
C GLY A 15 -23.81 -9.20 -12.85
N ASP A 16 -25.03 -8.77 -12.58
CA ASP A 16 -25.56 -7.48 -13.04
C ASP A 16 -25.15 -6.29 -12.15
N GLU A 17 -24.61 -6.58 -10.96
CA GLU A 17 -24.16 -5.55 -10.04
C GLU A 17 -22.81 -4.94 -10.47
N THR A 18 -22.60 -3.66 -10.17
CA THR A 18 -21.34 -2.96 -10.47
C THR A 18 -20.16 -3.58 -9.72
N ALA A 19 -19.05 -3.83 -10.40
CA ALA A 19 -17.79 -4.31 -9.84
C ALA A 19 -16.72 -3.20 -9.80
N VAL A 20 -16.57 -2.45 -10.88
CA VAL A 20 -15.55 -1.39 -11.02
C VAL A 20 -16.12 -0.13 -11.62
N VAL A 21 -15.58 1.02 -11.15
CA VAL A 21 -15.93 2.36 -11.64
C VAL A 21 -14.66 3.18 -11.86
N HIS A 22 -14.57 3.84 -13.02
CA HIS A 22 -13.52 4.82 -13.31
C HIS A 22 -14.10 5.95 -14.17
N GLY A 23 -14.27 7.13 -13.60
CA GLY A 23 -14.98 8.21 -14.25
C GLY A 23 -16.40 7.80 -14.65
N ASP A 24 -16.73 7.95 -15.94
CA ASP A 24 -18.04 7.57 -16.48
C ASP A 24 -18.15 6.07 -16.83
N ILE A 25 -17.05 5.32 -16.74
CA ILE A 25 -17.03 3.90 -17.06
C ILE A 25 -17.47 3.11 -15.84
N ARG A 26 -18.54 2.31 -16.02
CA ARG A 26 -19.01 1.32 -15.04
C ARG A 26 -18.95 -0.05 -15.68
N ARG A 27 -18.46 -1.04 -14.93
CA ARG A 27 -18.49 -2.46 -15.34
C ARG A 27 -19.24 -3.26 -14.29
N SER A 28 -20.19 -4.07 -14.74
CA SER A 28 -20.80 -5.07 -13.89
C SER A 28 -19.83 -6.20 -13.57
N TRP A 29 -20.17 -7.06 -12.61
CA TRP A 29 -19.36 -8.25 -12.30
C TRP A 29 -19.24 -9.19 -13.51
N SER A 30 -20.32 -9.36 -14.29
CA SER A 30 -20.29 -10.16 -15.52
C SER A 30 -19.37 -9.53 -16.58
N GLU A 31 -19.47 -8.22 -16.80
CA GLU A 31 -18.59 -7.51 -17.76
C GLU A 31 -17.13 -7.56 -17.32
N TYR A 32 -16.85 -7.35 -16.03
CA TYR A 32 -15.51 -7.42 -15.47
C TYR A 32 -14.90 -8.82 -15.63
N ASP A 33 -15.70 -9.87 -15.34
CA ASP A 33 -15.30 -11.27 -15.51
C ASP A 33 -15.04 -11.63 -16.98
N GLU A 34 -15.92 -11.19 -17.90
CA GLU A 34 -15.79 -11.45 -19.33
C GLU A 34 -14.55 -10.73 -19.91
N ARG A 35 -14.35 -9.44 -19.61
CA ARG A 35 -13.20 -8.68 -20.10
C ARG A 35 -11.87 -9.26 -19.60
N ALA A 36 -11.80 -9.65 -18.33
CA ALA A 36 -10.67 -10.37 -17.79
C ALA A 36 -10.45 -11.73 -18.45
N ALA A 37 -11.52 -12.45 -18.82
CA ALA A 37 -11.41 -13.72 -19.53
C ALA A 37 -10.92 -13.54 -20.99
N ARG A 38 -11.30 -12.46 -21.68
CA ARG A 38 -10.77 -12.09 -23.00
C ARG A 38 -9.28 -11.73 -22.93
N MET A 39 -8.87 -10.98 -21.90
CA MET A 39 -7.46 -10.68 -21.67
C MET A 39 -6.66 -11.95 -21.34
N ALA A 40 -7.22 -12.88 -20.56
CA ALA A 40 -6.59 -14.19 -20.31
C ALA A 40 -6.41 -14.99 -21.61
N ALA A 41 -7.41 -14.98 -22.50
CA ALA A 41 -7.31 -15.61 -23.82
C ALA A 41 -6.19 -14.98 -24.67
N ALA A 42 -6.05 -13.67 -24.66
CA ALA A 42 -4.98 -12.96 -25.37
C ALA A 42 -3.58 -13.35 -24.85
N TYR A 43 -3.42 -13.45 -23.52
CA TYR A 43 -2.18 -13.92 -22.91
C TYR A 43 -1.84 -15.34 -23.37
N VAL A 44 -2.83 -16.25 -23.33
CA VAL A 44 -2.64 -17.64 -23.77
C VAL A 44 -2.32 -17.72 -25.28
N ALA A 45 -3.01 -16.93 -26.12
CA ALA A 45 -2.75 -16.85 -27.56
C ALA A 45 -1.32 -16.35 -27.86
N ALA A 46 -0.76 -15.48 -27.01
CA ALA A 46 0.63 -15.03 -27.09
C ALA A 46 1.65 -16.07 -26.56
N GLY A 47 1.19 -17.25 -26.15
CA GLY A 47 2.05 -18.32 -25.63
C GLY A 47 2.46 -18.14 -24.15
N LEU A 48 1.65 -17.43 -23.37
CA LEU A 48 1.79 -17.38 -21.92
C LEU A 48 0.95 -18.50 -21.27
N GLY A 49 1.27 -18.84 -20.01
CA GLY A 49 0.56 -19.89 -19.28
C GLY A 49 0.79 -19.79 -17.78
N SER A 50 0.63 -20.91 -17.08
CA SER A 50 0.90 -20.96 -15.64
C SER A 50 2.29 -20.43 -15.32
N ASP A 51 2.39 -19.59 -14.29
CA ASP A 51 3.62 -18.93 -13.82
C ASP A 51 4.23 -17.88 -14.78
N SER A 52 3.64 -17.63 -15.97
CA SER A 52 4.08 -16.52 -16.84
C SER A 52 3.86 -15.17 -16.18
N LYS A 53 4.84 -14.28 -16.23
CA LYS A 53 4.80 -12.96 -15.58
C LYS A 53 4.28 -11.88 -16.51
N ILE A 54 3.35 -11.07 -16.01
CA ILE A 54 2.69 -10.00 -16.75
C ILE A 54 2.96 -8.69 -16.04
N GLY A 55 3.78 -7.82 -16.62
CA GLY A 55 4.02 -6.48 -16.09
C GLY A 55 2.78 -5.60 -16.24
N LEU A 56 2.39 -4.91 -15.16
CA LEU A 56 1.32 -3.92 -15.15
C LEU A 56 1.92 -2.54 -14.90
N TYR A 57 2.20 -1.80 -15.98
CA TYR A 57 2.83 -0.49 -15.95
C TYR A 57 1.81 0.61 -16.22
N MET A 58 0.91 0.81 -15.25
CA MET A 58 -0.28 1.64 -15.40
C MET A 58 -0.57 2.44 -14.13
N TYR A 59 -1.34 3.52 -14.28
CA TYR A 59 -2.02 4.20 -13.18
C TYR A 59 -3.24 3.37 -12.72
N ASN A 60 -3.92 3.84 -11.67
CA ASN A 60 -5.18 3.23 -11.25
C ASN A 60 -6.23 3.38 -12.36
N GLY A 61 -6.99 2.31 -12.61
CA GLY A 61 -8.04 2.28 -13.61
C GLY A 61 -8.66 0.89 -13.72
N ASN A 62 -9.71 0.78 -14.52
CA ASN A 62 -10.38 -0.50 -14.78
C ASN A 62 -9.44 -1.49 -15.43
N GLU A 63 -8.64 -1.03 -16.39
CA GLU A 63 -7.72 -1.85 -17.18
C GLU A 63 -6.63 -2.49 -16.30
N TYR A 64 -6.20 -1.80 -15.23
CA TYR A 64 -5.27 -2.38 -14.25
C TYR A 64 -5.88 -3.62 -13.59
N LEU A 65 -7.12 -3.49 -13.12
CA LEU A 65 -7.84 -4.57 -12.43
C LEU A 65 -8.22 -5.70 -13.40
N GLU A 66 -8.68 -5.37 -14.61
CA GLU A 66 -9.04 -6.35 -15.66
C GLU A 66 -7.82 -7.15 -16.11
N ALA A 67 -6.69 -6.50 -16.40
CA ALA A 67 -5.45 -7.15 -16.82
C ALA A 67 -4.88 -8.04 -15.70
N GLN A 68 -4.95 -7.59 -14.45
CA GLN A 68 -4.53 -8.37 -13.28
C GLN A 68 -5.40 -9.61 -13.10
N TYR A 69 -6.72 -9.45 -13.18
CA TYR A 69 -7.66 -10.57 -13.09
C TYR A 69 -7.49 -11.54 -14.25
N GLY A 70 -7.27 -11.05 -15.48
CA GLY A 70 -6.95 -11.88 -16.64
C GLY A 70 -5.70 -12.74 -16.43
N GLY A 71 -4.66 -12.17 -15.83
CA GLY A 71 -3.47 -12.91 -15.43
C GLY A 71 -3.78 -14.03 -14.44
N PHE A 72 -4.57 -13.76 -13.39
CA PHE A 72 -4.99 -14.79 -12.44
C PHE A 72 -5.86 -15.86 -13.07
N LYS A 73 -6.72 -15.51 -14.05
CA LYS A 73 -7.58 -16.49 -14.73
C LYS A 73 -6.79 -17.58 -15.43
N MET A 74 -5.67 -17.26 -16.05
CA MET A 74 -4.80 -18.22 -16.73
C MET A 74 -3.71 -18.83 -15.87
N ARG A 75 -3.72 -18.62 -14.54
CA ARG A 75 -2.70 -19.02 -13.56
C ARG A 75 -1.36 -18.32 -13.77
N GLY A 76 -1.38 -17.15 -14.40
CA GLY A 76 -0.22 -16.27 -14.54
C GLY A 76 0.04 -15.43 -13.29
N VAL A 77 1.14 -14.70 -13.31
CA VAL A 77 1.63 -13.88 -12.20
C VAL A 77 1.68 -12.41 -12.63
N PRO A 78 0.62 -11.63 -12.39
CA PRO A 78 0.68 -10.18 -12.58
C PRO A 78 1.73 -9.55 -11.66
N VAL A 79 2.58 -8.72 -12.24
CA VAL A 79 3.69 -8.02 -11.58
C VAL A 79 3.43 -6.54 -11.62
N ASN A 80 3.32 -5.91 -10.46
CA ASN A 80 3.17 -4.47 -10.34
C ASN A 80 4.45 -3.75 -10.79
N VAL A 81 4.33 -2.81 -11.70
CA VAL A 81 5.43 -1.96 -12.16
C VAL A 81 5.16 -0.52 -11.71
N ASN A 82 6.10 0.08 -11.00
CA ASN A 82 5.94 1.45 -10.55
C ASN A 82 6.00 2.43 -11.75
N TYR A 83 4.89 3.11 -12.05
CA TYR A 83 4.77 4.05 -13.16
C TYR A 83 5.74 5.26 -13.10
N ARG A 84 6.47 5.42 -12.00
CA ARG A 84 7.48 6.47 -11.85
C ARG A 84 8.89 6.01 -12.16
N TYR A 85 9.11 4.70 -12.34
CA TYR A 85 10.41 4.19 -12.71
C TYR A 85 10.90 4.82 -14.00
N LEU A 86 12.16 5.18 -14.00
CA LEU A 86 12.91 5.59 -15.17
C LEU A 86 13.39 4.34 -15.92
N ASP A 87 14.03 4.55 -17.06
CA ASP A 87 14.34 3.50 -18.02
C ASP A 87 15.11 2.30 -17.41
N GLU A 88 16.12 2.55 -16.59
CA GLU A 88 16.93 1.47 -16.00
C GLU A 88 16.18 0.71 -14.89
N GLU A 89 15.35 1.39 -14.11
CA GLU A 89 14.52 0.75 -13.08
C GLU A 89 13.40 -0.08 -13.72
N LEU A 90 12.79 0.46 -14.80
CA LEU A 90 11.77 -0.23 -15.57
C LEU A 90 12.36 -1.48 -16.22
N TRP A 91 13.50 -1.34 -16.91
CA TRP A 91 14.20 -2.47 -17.50
C TRP A 91 14.55 -3.51 -16.46
N TYR A 92 15.16 -3.10 -15.35
CA TYR A 92 15.56 -4.01 -14.28
C TYR A 92 14.38 -4.83 -13.76
N LEU A 93 13.26 -4.18 -13.46
CA LEU A 93 12.10 -4.89 -12.91
C LEU A 93 11.55 -5.91 -13.91
N LEU A 94 11.37 -5.52 -15.17
CA LEU A 94 10.84 -6.40 -16.21
C LEU A 94 11.76 -7.56 -16.52
N ASP A 95 13.08 -7.34 -16.57
CA ASP A 95 14.09 -8.39 -16.76
C ASP A 95 14.19 -9.32 -15.55
N ASN A 96 14.27 -8.73 -14.34
CA ASN A 96 14.37 -9.49 -13.09
C ASN A 96 13.14 -10.36 -12.86
N SER A 97 11.93 -9.85 -13.16
CA SER A 97 10.68 -10.59 -13.01
C SER A 97 10.48 -11.67 -14.08
N ASP A 98 11.29 -11.74 -15.12
CA ASP A 98 11.06 -12.57 -16.32
C ASP A 98 9.73 -12.24 -17.01
N ALA A 99 9.39 -10.94 -17.13
CA ALA A 99 8.13 -10.52 -17.74
C ALA A 99 7.99 -11.01 -19.17
N GLU A 100 6.87 -11.68 -19.49
CA GLU A 100 6.54 -12.21 -20.80
C GLU A 100 5.47 -11.39 -21.51
N ALA A 101 4.69 -10.60 -20.76
CA ALA A 101 3.79 -9.60 -21.30
C ALA A 101 3.92 -8.30 -20.52
N LEU A 102 3.57 -7.18 -21.16
CA LEU A 102 3.50 -5.87 -20.54
C LEU A 102 2.22 -5.18 -20.97
N VAL A 103 1.39 -4.78 -19.99
CA VAL A 103 0.24 -3.90 -20.19
C VAL A 103 0.60 -2.54 -19.63
N PHE A 104 0.45 -1.49 -20.43
CA PHE A 104 0.94 -0.16 -20.06
C PHE A 104 0.06 0.96 -20.62
N HIS A 105 0.01 2.10 -19.94
CA HIS A 105 -0.65 3.32 -20.45
C HIS A 105 0.18 3.99 -21.54
N SER A 106 -0.49 4.50 -22.59
CA SER A 106 0.14 5.18 -23.73
C SER A 106 1.02 6.36 -23.29
N SER A 107 0.64 7.07 -22.23
CA SER A 107 1.45 8.17 -21.66
C SER A 107 2.79 7.72 -21.05
N LEU A 108 2.97 6.42 -20.83
CA LEU A 108 4.22 5.80 -20.35
C LEU A 108 4.99 5.13 -21.50
N GLY A 109 4.43 5.13 -22.72
CA GLY A 109 4.94 4.42 -23.89
C GLY A 109 6.37 4.80 -24.28
N ASP A 110 6.74 6.07 -24.17
CA ASP A 110 8.11 6.52 -24.49
C ASP A 110 9.19 5.80 -23.66
N ARG A 111 8.90 5.50 -22.38
CA ARG A 111 9.83 4.73 -21.54
C ARG A 111 9.88 3.26 -21.94
N VAL A 112 8.70 2.69 -22.27
CA VAL A 112 8.61 1.31 -22.76
C VAL A 112 9.40 1.18 -24.07
N ALA A 113 9.23 2.10 -25.03
CA ALA A 113 9.94 2.09 -26.30
C ALA A 113 11.47 2.10 -26.15
N ARG A 114 12.00 2.78 -25.10
CA ARG A 114 13.47 2.81 -24.87
C ARG A 114 14.04 1.55 -24.26
N VAL A 115 13.21 0.70 -23.64
CA VAL A 115 13.71 -0.48 -22.93
C VAL A 115 13.29 -1.80 -23.56
N VAL A 116 12.25 -1.83 -24.42
CA VAL A 116 11.63 -3.04 -24.95
C VAL A 116 12.61 -3.94 -25.72
N ASP A 117 13.50 -3.36 -26.51
CA ASP A 117 14.49 -4.12 -27.28
C ASP A 117 15.51 -4.88 -26.40
N ARG A 118 15.62 -4.49 -25.14
CA ARG A 118 16.47 -5.13 -24.13
C ARG A 118 15.76 -6.25 -23.36
N LEU A 119 14.49 -6.55 -23.68
CA LEU A 119 13.61 -7.48 -22.97
C LEU A 119 13.15 -8.63 -23.89
N PRO A 120 14.07 -9.55 -24.22
CA PRO A 120 13.81 -10.60 -25.24
C PRO A 120 12.75 -11.63 -24.81
N LYS A 121 12.31 -11.64 -23.56
CA LYS A 121 11.24 -12.52 -23.06
C LYS A 121 9.84 -11.98 -23.32
N LEU A 122 9.69 -10.69 -23.59
CA LEU A 122 8.39 -10.10 -23.87
C LEU A 122 7.83 -10.64 -25.20
N LYS A 123 6.65 -11.21 -25.11
CA LYS A 123 5.90 -11.82 -26.23
C LYS A 123 4.69 -10.97 -26.61
N LEU A 124 4.14 -10.19 -25.66
CA LEU A 124 2.94 -9.40 -25.84
C LEU A 124 3.11 -8.02 -25.20
N LEU A 125 2.84 -6.98 -25.99
CA LEU A 125 2.74 -5.60 -25.54
C LEU A 125 1.30 -5.12 -25.77
N VAL A 126 0.64 -4.66 -24.71
CA VAL A 126 -0.73 -4.14 -24.77
C VAL A 126 -0.74 -2.71 -24.27
N GLU A 127 -1.17 -1.78 -25.12
CA GLU A 127 -1.23 -0.37 -24.83
C GLU A 127 -2.65 0.05 -24.48
N VAL A 128 -2.82 0.66 -23.31
CA VAL A 128 -4.05 1.30 -22.86
C VAL A 128 -4.01 2.77 -23.25
N ASP A 129 -4.98 3.23 -24.01
CA ASP A 129 -5.09 4.65 -24.38
C ASP A 129 -5.56 5.47 -23.17
N ASP A 130 -4.70 6.36 -22.69
CA ASP A 130 -4.98 7.34 -21.63
C ASP A 130 -4.72 8.78 -22.11
N GLY A 131 -4.81 9.00 -23.43
CA GLY A 131 -4.57 10.29 -24.08
C GLY A 131 -3.09 10.65 -24.24
N GLY A 132 -2.19 9.72 -23.94
CA GLY A 132 -0.76 9.89 -24.18
C GLY A 132 -0.38 9.79 -25.66
N PRO A 133 0.87 10.18 -26.02
CA PRO A 133 1.30 10.22 -27.43
C PRO A 133 1.35 8.84 -28.11
N GLY A 134 1.32 7.74 -27.33
CA GLY A 134 1.26 6.34 -27.80
C GLY A 134 2.30 5.97 -28.85
N GLN A 135 2.35 4.72 -29.23
CA GLN A 135 3.14 4.13 -30.34
C GLN A 135 4.47 3.47 -29.91
N VAL A 136 4.32 2.47 -29.07
CA VAL A 136 5.42 1.48 -28.92
C VAL A 136 5.34 0.50 -30.10
N PRO A 137 6.41 0.31 -30.90
CA PRO A 137 6.38 -0.63 -32.01
C PRO A 137 5.98 -2.04 -31.53
N GLY A 138 5.01 -2.66 -32.22
CA GLY A 138 4.51 -4.00 -31.87
C GLY A 138 3.48 -4.04 -30.73
N ALA A 139 3.17 -2.93 -30.10
CA ALA A 139 2.09 -2.88 -29.12
C ALA A 139 0.71 -2.95 -29.78
N GLN A 140 -0.22 -3.65 -29.13
CA GLN A 140 -1.60 -3.79 -29.55
C GLN A 140 -2.50 -2.96 -28.66
N ALA A 141 -3.49 -2.27 -29.22
CA ALA A 141 -4.43 -1.49 -28.43
C ALA A 141 -5.28 -2.39 -27.53
N TYR A 142 -5.45 -2.02 -26.27
CA TYR A 142 -6.13 -2.81 -25.24
C TYR A 142 -7.53 -3.29 -25.67
N GLU A 143 -8.37 -2.39 -26.14
CA GLU A 143 -9.74 -2.72 -26.58
C GLU A 143 -9.74 -3.61 -27.84
N ALA A 144 -8.78 -3.44 -28.75
CA ALA A 144 -8.65 -4.30 -29.91
C ALA A 144 -8.21 -5.72 -29.52
N VAL A 145 -7.34 -5.86 -28.51
CA VAL A 145 -6.95 -7.16 -27.94
C VAL A 145 -8.16 -7.86 -27.35
N LEU A 146 -8.98 -7.16 -26.54
CA LEU A 146 -10.19 -7.76 -25.98
C LEU A 146 -11.19 -8.16 -27.05
N ALA A 147 -11.46 -7.29 -28.05
CA ALA A 147 -12.38 -7.56 -29.12
C ALA A 147 -11.94 -8.72 -30.05
N GLY A 148 -10.63 -8.94 -30.15
CA GLY A 148 -10.03 -9.98 -30.98
C GLY A 148 -10.03 -11.39 -30.39
N HIS A 149 -10.47 -11.58 -29.15
CA HIS A 149 -10.41 -12.86 -28.46
C HIS A 149 -11.76 -13.20 -27.82
N ASP A 150 -12.19 -14.45 -27.96
CA ASP A 150 -13.30 -14.97 -27.16
C ASP A 150 -12.88 -15.18 -25.71
N PRO A 151 -13.82 -15.07 -24.74
CA PRO A 151 -13.49 -15.28 -23.34
C PRO A 151 -12.87 -16.66 -23.08
N MET A 152 -11.76 -16.71 -22.38
CA MET A 152 -11.15 -17.96 -21.95
C MET A 152 -12.11 -18.74 -21.05
N PRO A 153 -12.33 -20.05 -21.28
CA PRO A 153 -13.14 -20.86 -20.40
C PRO A 153 -12.51 -20.94 -18.99
N ARG A 154 -13.34 -21.10 -17.98
CA ARG A 154 -12.88 -21.30 -16.60
C ARG A 154 -12.08 -22.59 -16.49
N ILE A 155 -10.98 -22.55 -15.77
CA ILE A 155 -10.06 -23.67 -15.54
C ILE A 155 -9.90 -23.93 -14.04
N SER A 156 -9.45 -25.15 -13.71
CA SER A 156 -9.01 -25.46 -12.34
C SER A 156 -7.69 -24.75 -12.03
N ARG A 157 -7.57 -24.18 -10.84
CA ARG A 157 -6.39 -23.44 -10.37
C ARG A 157 -5.85 -24.04 -9.09
N ALA A 158 -4.54 -24.00 -8.93
CA ALA A 158 -3.88 -24.55 -7.76
C ALA A 158 -3.77 -23.49 -6.64
N GLU A 159 -3.83 -23.93 -5.38
CA GLU A 159 -3.65 -23.02 -4.23
C GLU A 159 -2.21 -22.54 -4.07
N ASP A 160 -1.25 -23.28 -4.61
CA ASP A 160 0.17 -22.95 -4.66
C ASP A 160 0.59 -22.13 -5.89
N ASP A 161 -0.36 -21.73 -6.74
CA ASP A 161 -0.09 -20.72 -7.78
C ASP A 161 0.54 -19.47 -7.14
N ILE A 162 1.47 -18.85 -7.84
CA ILE A 162 2.26 -17.74 -7.29
C ILE A 162 1.48 -16.42 -7.39
N TYR A 163 1.34 -15.74 -6.27
CA TYR A 163 1.10 -14.31 -6.22
C TYR A 163 2.43 -13.60 -5.96
N MET A 164 2.77 -12.57 -6.74
CA MET A 164 4.02 -11.83 -6.57
C MET A 164 3.76 -10.32 -6.55
N LEU A 165 4.34 -9.63 -5.56
CA LEU A 165 4.33 -8.18 -5.50
C LEU A 165 5.76 -7.65 -5.39
N TYR A 166 6.16 -6.81 -6.34
CA TYR A 166 7.43 -6.10 -6.26
C TYR A 166 7.35 -4.94 -5.30
N THR A 167 8.34 -4.86 -4.42
CA THR A 167 8.46 -3.79 -3.42
C THR A 167 9.77 -3.05 -3.60
N GLY A 168 9.71 -1.71 -3.57
CA GLY A 168 10.91 -0.87 -3.48
C GLY A 168 11.45 -0.94 -2.06
N GLY A 169 12.63 -1.50 -1.88
CA GLY A 169 13.35 -1.43 -0.61
C GLY A 169 14.00 -0.06 -0.41
N THR A 170 14.10 0.38 0.84
CA THR A 170 14.85 1.60 1.19
C THR A 170 16.36 1.50 0.88
N THR A 171 16.85 0.32 0.52
CA THR A 171 18.29 0.00 0.41
C THR A 171 18.69 -0.72 -0.87
N GLY A 172 17.91 -0.68 -1.95
CA GLY A 172 18.30 -1.35 -3.19
C GLY A 172 17.22 -1.46 -4.25
N MET A 173 17.49 -2.23 -5.30
CA MET A 173 16.58 -2.48 -6.40
C MET A 173 15.31 -3.23 -5.92
N PRO A 174 14.16 -3.04 -6.60
CA PRO A 174 12.91 -3.70 -6.26
C PRO A 174 13.02 -5.21 -6.24
N LYS A 175 12.25 -5.86 -5.34
CA LYS A 175 12.25 -7.33 -5.18
C LYS A 175 10.83 -7.87 -5.22
N GLY A 176 10.63 -8.97 -5.91
CA GLY A 176 9.36 -9.69 -5.98
C GLY A 176 9.15 -10.57 -4.74
N VAL A 177 8.22 -10.20 -3.89
CA VAL A 177 7.80 -11.01 -2.73
C VAL A 177 6.78 -12.04 -3.20
N MET A 178 7.05 -13.33 -2.99
CA MET A 178 6.23 -14.43 -3.50
C MET A 178 5.39 -15.07 -2.41
N TYR A 179 4.10 -15.21 -2.67
CA TYR A 179 3.13 -15.89 -1.82
C TYR A 179 2.44 -17.03 -2.57
N ALA A 180 1.93 -18.01 -1.82
CA ALA A 180 0.93 -18.93 -2.35
C ALA A 180 -0.41 -18.19 -2.52
N MET A 181 -1.02 -18.30 -3.69
CA MET A 181 -2.30 -17.66 -4.03
C MET A 181 -3.39 -18.03 -3.01
N GLY A 182 -3.49 -19.31 -2.65
CA GLY A 182 -4.46 -19.79 -1.67
C GLY A 182 -4.25 -19.21 -0.29
N GLY A 183 -2.98 -19.08 0.15
CA GLY A 183 -2.63 -18.46 1.41
C GLY A 183 -2.99 -16.97 1.47
N MET A 184 -2.75 -16.24 0.37
CA MET A 184 -3.14 -14.82 0.27
C MET A 184 -4.65 -14.66 0.29
N THR A 185 -5.38 -15.41 -0.56
CA THR A 185 -6.85 -15.34 -0.62
C THR A 185 -7.48 -15.70 0.74
N GLY A 186 -7.05 -16.81 1.35
CA GLY A 186 -7.54 -17.22 2.66
C GLY A 186 -7.19 -16.22 3.77
N GLY A 187 -6.00 -15.64 3.74
CA GLY A 187 -5.58 -14.62 4.69
C GLY A 187 -6.43 -13.35 4.61
N PHE A 188 -6.77 -12.88 3.40
CA PHE A 188 -7.65 -11.72 3.23
C PHE A 188 -9.10 -12.03 3.62
N VAL A 189 -9.59 -13.22 3.34
CA VAL A 189 -10.91 -13.66 3.79
C VAL A 189 -10.96 -13.69 5.31
N THR A 190 -10.01 -14.36 5.96
CA THR A 190 -10.00 -14.53 7.43
C THR A 190 -9.80 -13.21 8.16
N SER A 191 -8.98 -12.30 7.63
CA SER A 191 -8.65 -11.03 8.28
C SER A 191 -9.55 -9.88 7.84
N GLY A 192 -9.95 -9.84 6.58
CA GLY A 192 -10.67 -8.73 5.97
C GLY A 192 -12.17 -8.74 6.26
N PHE A 193 -12.84 -9.89 6.13
CA PHE A 193 -14.29 -9.98 6.33
C PHE A 193 -14.74 -9.52 7.73
N PRO A 194 -14.08 -9.92 8.84
CA PRO A 194 -14.41 -9.40 10.16
C PRO A 194 -14.26 -7.88 10.29
N LEU A 195 -13.28 -7.27 9.62
CA LEU A 195 -13.11 -5.81 9.61
C LEU A 195 -14.25 -5.08 8.90
N LEU A 196 -14.95 -5.78 8.01
CA LEU A 196 -16.13 -5.28 7.30
C LEU A 196 -17.44 -5.59 8.04
N GLY A 197 -17.35 -6.14 9.25
CA GLY A 197 -18.51 -6.56 10.04
C GLY A 197 -19.17 -7.85 9.53
N LEU A 198 -18.48 -8.63 8.69
CA LEU A 198 -18.95 -9.90 8.13
C LEU A 198 -18.26 -11.07 8.85
N ALA A 199 -18.97 -12.20 8.97
CA ALA A 199 -18.35 -13.44 9.41
C ALA A 199 -17.31 -13.90 8.37
N ALA A 200 -16.17 -14.42 8.83
CA ALA A 200 -15.16 -14.95 7.93
C ALA A 200 -15.67 -16.26 7.29
N PRO A 201 -15.85 -16.30 5.96
CA PRO A 201 -16.29 -17.51 5.27
C PRO A 201 -15.19 -18.58 5.22
N SER A 202 -15.61 -19.84 5.23
CA SER A 202 -14.70 -21.00 5.23
C SER A 202 -14.26 -21.43 3.83
N ASP A 203 -15.08 -21.17 2.80
CA ASP A 203 -14.84 -21.56 1.41
C ASP A 203 -15.47 -20.58 0.40
N ALA A 204 -15.20 -20.81 -0.89
CA ALA A 204 -15.70 -19.95 -1.96
C ALA A 204 -17.23 -19.96 -2.12
N SER A 205 -17.92 -21.05 -1.77
CA SER A 205 -19.38 -21.12 -1.86
C SER A 205 -20.05 -20.29 -0.77
N GLU A 206 -19.46 -20.27 0.42
CA GLU A 206 -19.92 -19.42 1.52
C GLU A 206 -19.68 -17.94 1.20
N ILE A 207 -18.56 -17.58 0.56
CA ILE A 207 -18.31 -16.22 0.05
C ILE A 207 -19.44 -15.81 -0.91
N ALA A 208 -19.77 -16.63 -1.89
CA ALA A 208 -20.82 -16.32 -2.86
C ALA A 208 -22.19 -16.12 -2.19
N ALA A 209 -22.52 -16.94 -1.19
CA ALA A 209 -23.76 -16.81 -0.43
C ALA A 209 -23.83 -15.51 0.38
N LEU A 210 -22.74 -15.14 1.08
CA LEU A 210 -22.63 -13.88 1.84
C LEU A 210 -22.74 -12.67 0.91
N VAL A 211 -22.05 -12.70 -0.22
CA VAL A 211 -22.04 -11.62 -1.21
C VAL A 211 -23.44 -11.42 -1.80
N LYS A 212 -24.14 -12.51 -2.14
CA LYS A 212 -25.52 -12.45 -2.63
C LYS A 212 -26.45 -11.82 -1.59
N GLY A 213 -26.36 -12.27 -0.34
CA GLY A 213 -27.15 -11.70 0.76
C GLY A 213 -26.88 -10.21 1.00
N ALA A 214 -25.60 -9.79 0.91
CA ALA A 214 -25.23 -8.38 1.03
C ALA A 214 -25.80 -7.52 -0.11
N ALA A 215 -25.76 -8.03 -1.35
CA ALA A 215 -26.32 -7.35 -2.51
C ALA A 215 -27.85 -7.22 -2.40
N GLU A 216 -28.56 -8.29 -2.04
CA GLU A 216 -30.02 -8.29 -1.82
C GLU A 216 -30.44 -7.31 -0.69
N ALA A 217 -29.61 -7.14 0.32
CA ALA A 217 -29.83 -6.20 1.41
C ALA A 217 -29.41 -4.75 1.11
N GLY A 218 -28.85 -4.47 -0.07
CA GLY A 218 -28.28 -3.15 -0.43
C GLY A 218 -27.06 -2.74 0.39
N ASN A 219 -26.35 -3.69 1.00
CA ASN A 219 -25.20 -3.48 1.91
C ASN A 219 -23.87 -3.86 1.26
N ARG A 220 -23.68 -3.49 -0.01
CA ARG A 220 -22.41 -3.74 -0.70
C ARG A 220 -21.36 -2.72 -0.28
N LEU A 221 -20.11 -3.15 -0.25
CA LEU A 221 -18.97 -2.27 -0.04
C LEU A 221 -18.69 -1.47 -1.31
N ILE A 222 -18.44 -0.17 -1.14
CA ILE A 222 -17.97 0.69 -2.23
C ILE A 222 -16.68 1.33 -1.74
N SER A 223 -15.56 0.97 -2.39
CA SER A 223 -14.21 1.32 -1.95
C SER A 223 -13.50 2.22 -2.93
N ILE A 224 -12.83 3.25 -2.40
CA ILE A 224 -11.84 4.02 -3.17
C ILE A 224 -10.43 3.67 -2.68
N PRO A 225 -9.60 2.96 -3.47
CA PRO A 225 -8.17 2.90 -3.26
C PRO A 225 -7.54 4.23 -3.64
N ALA A 226 -7.50 5.21 -2.70
CA ALA A 226 -6.81 6.46 -2.96
C ALA A 226 -5.29 6.24 -3.09
N ALA A 227 -4.75 5.19 -2.48
CA ALA A 227 -3.39 4.73 -2.70
C ALA A 227 -3.23 4.05 -4.09
N PRO A 228 -2.04 4.10 -4.72
CA PRO A 228 -1.81 3.44 -5.99
C PRO A 228 -1.99 1.92 -5.92
N LEU A 229 -2.67 1.33 -6.92
CA LEU A 229 -2.86 -0.13 -7.06
C LEU A 229 -1.56 -0.90 -7.26
N MET A 230 -0.50 -0.25 -7.68
CA MET A 230 0.83 -0.87 -7.77
C MET A 230 1.47 -1.15 -6.40
N HIS A 231 0.85 -0.75 -5.29
CA HIS A 231 1.33 -0.99 -3.92
C HIS A 231 0.33 -1.83 -3.12
N GLY A 232 0.84 -2.65 -2.20
CA GLY A 232 0.02 -3.52 -1.36
C GLY A 232 -1.12 -2.77 -0.66
N THR A 233 -0.89 -1.57 -0.12
CA THR A 233 -1.93 -0.76 0.50
C THR A 233 -3.11 -0.53 -0.46
N GLY A 234 -2.84 -0.08 -1.69
CA GLY A 234 -3.90 0.18 -2.66
C GLY A 234 -4.59 -1.09 -3.14
N VAL A 235 -3.81 -2.08 -3.61
CA VAL A 235 -4.39 -3.27 -4.24
C VAL A 235 -4.98 -4.25 -3.22
N TRP A 236 -4.32 -4.50 -2.09
CA TRP A 236 -4.81 -5.49 -1.12
C TRP A 236 -5.99 -4.96 -0.31
N LEU A 237 -5.82 -3.76 0.30
CA LEU A 237 -6.82 -3.20 1.21
C LEU A 237 -7.93 -2.47 0.45
N GLY A 238 -7.58 -1.79 -0.65
CA GLY A 238 -8.51 -0.95 -1.41
C GLY A 238 -9.24 -1.68 -2.55
N ALA A 239 -8.71 -2.81 -3.05
CA ALA A 239 -9.32 -3.54 -4.15
C ALA A 239 -9.61 -5.01 -3.84
N PHE A 240 -8.62 -5.82 -3.42
CA PHE A 240 -8.83 -7.26 -3.26
C PHE A 240 -9.82 -7.61 -2.14
N ILE A 241 -9.67 -6.99 -0.95
CA ILE A 241 -10.60 -7.23 0.15
C ILE A 241 -12.03 -6.81 -0.22
N PRO A 242 -12.28 -5.60 -0.77
CA PRO A 242 -13.61 -5.24 -1.25
C PRO A 242 -14.14 -6.19 -2.34
N HIS A 243 -13.34 -6.56 -3.34
CA HIS A 243 -13.78 -7.49 -4.38
C HIS A 243 -14.08 -8.91 -3.85
N LEU A 244 -13.32 -9.42 -2.87
CA LEU A 244 -13.64 -10.69 -2.21
C LEU A 244 -14.99 -10.66 -1.50
N ALA A 245 -15.43 -9.48 -1.05
CA ALA A 245 -16.74 -9.25 -0.45
C ALA A 245 -17.82 -8.82 -1.47
N GLY A 246 -17.59 -8.99 -2.77
CA GLY A 246 -18.53 -8.61 -3.84
C GLY A 246 -18.78 -7.09 -3.95
N GLY A 247 -17.85 -6.28 -3.43
CA GLY A 247 -17.93 -4.83 -3.43
C GLY A 247 -17.62 -4.20 -4.77
N VAL A 248 -17.66 -2.86 -4.78
CA VAL A 248 -17.28 -2.01 -5.91
C VAL A 248 -15.93 -1.39 -5.64
N VAL A 249 -15.06 -1.36 -6.62
CA VAL A 249 -13.81 -0.58 -6.57
C VAL A 249 -13.94 0.61 -7.49
N THR A 250 -13.91 1.81 -6.91
CA THR A 250 -13.99 3.09 -7.63
C THR A 250 -12.62 3.74 -7.62
N THR A 251 -12.06 4.02 -8.80
CA THR A 251 -10.73 4.62 -8.93
C THR A 251 -10.81 6.09 -9.33
N LEU A 252 -9.89 6.92 -8.78
CA LEU A 252 -9.74 8.31 -9.14
C LEU A 252 -9.20 8.44 -10.56
N GLN A 253 -9.66 9.44 -11.31
CA GLN A 253 -9.17 9.77 -12.66
C GLN A 253 -7.86 10.56 -12.62
N ASN A 254 -7.70 11.41 -11.60
CA ASN A 254 -6.47 12.16 -11.41
C ASN A 254 -5.31 11.21 -11.01
N ARG A 255 -4.15 11.41 -11.62
CA ARG A 255 -2.93 10.61 -11.40
C ARG A 255 -2.23 10.89 -10.07
N SER A 256 -2.62 11.97 -9.41
CA SER A 256 -2.22 12.34 -8.04
C SER A 256 -3.46 12.50 -7.19
N LEU A 257 -3.31 12.40 -5.87
CA LEU A 257 -4.44 12.61 -4.96
C LEU A 257 -5.03 14.01 -5.16
N ASP A 258 -6.26 14.05 -5.63
CA ASP A 258 -7.14 15.21 -5.62
C ASP A 258 -8.24 14.95 -4.59
N ALA A 259 -8.19 15.68 -3.47
CA ALA A 259 -9.11 15.48 -2.36
C ALA A 259 -10.55 15.92 -2.69
N ASP A 260 -10.72 16.91 -3.57
CA ASP A 260 -12.04 17.35 -4.03
C ASP A 260 -12.67 16.31 -4.97
N GLU A 261 -11.89 15.71 -5.89
CA GLU A 261 -12.35 14.59 -6.71
C GLU A 261 -12.77 13.42 -5.81
N LEU A 262 -11.93 13.06 -4.84
CA LEU A 262 -12.21 11.97 -3.91
C LEU A 262 -13.52 12.20 -3.15
N LEU A 263 -13.74 13.40 -2.60
CA LEU A 263 -14.93 13.71 -1.82
C LEU A 263 -16.19 13.80 -2.70
N ARG A 264 -16.09 14.30 -3.93
CA ARG A 264 -17.19 14.23 -4.91
C ARG A 264 -17.58 12.79 -5.22
N LEU A 265 -16.61 11.89 -5.38
CA LEU A 265 -16.89 10.46 -5.59
C LEU A 265 -17.47 9.80 -4.33
N VAL A 266 -17.05 10.20 -3.13
CA VAL A 266 -17.67 9.72 -1.88
C VAL A 266 -19.16 10.02 -1.88
N GLU A 267 -19.54 11.25 -2.24
CA GLU A 267 -20.95 11.67 -2.32
C GLU A 267 -21.69 10.98 -3.48
N ALA A 268 -21.14 11.01 -4.70
CA ALA A 268 -21.80 10.53 -5.90
C ALA A 268 -22.00 9.01 -5.91
N GLU A 269 -21.03 8.26 -5.41
CA GLU A 269 -21.03 6.78 -5.41
C GLU A 269 -21.47 6.19 -4.07
N ALA A 270 -21.82 7.01 -3.08
CA ALA A 270 -22.11 6.56 -1.71
C ALA A 270 -20.99 5.66 -1.15
N VAL A 271 -19.74 6.08 -1.28
CA VAL A 271 -18.56 5.30 -0.90
C VAL A 271 -18.58 4.97 0.59
N THR A 272 -18.32 3.70 0.91
CA THR A 272 -18.32 3.20 2.30
C THR A 272 -16.92 3.13 2.89
N ASN A 273 -15.89 2.94 2.06
CA ASN A 273 -14.52 2.65 2.48
C ASN A 273 -13.50 3.46 1.69
N LEU A 274 -12.54 4.07 2.39
CA LEU A 274 -11.37 4.69 1.78
C LEU A 274 -10.09 3.95 2.18
N THR A 275 -9.15 3.81 1.24
CA THR A 275 -7.80 3.33 1.55
C THR A 275 -6.79 4.43 1.28
N ILE A 276 -6.10 4.87 2.32
CA ILE A 276 -5.18 6.01 2.30
C ILE A 276 -3.76 5.63 2.76
N VAL A 277 -2.85 6.59 2.78
CA VAL A 277 -1.47 6.43 3.26
C VAL A 277 -1.17 7.54 4.28
N GLY A 278 -1.57 7.34 5.53
CA GLY A 278 -1.29 8.19 6.66
C GLY A 278 -1.65 9.66 6.49
N ASP A 279 -0.90 10.50 7.20
CA ASP A 279 -1.09 11.95 7.21
C ASP A 279 -0.98 12.60 5.82
N ALA A 280 -0.17 12.03 4.94
CA ALA A 280 0.05 12.54 3.58
C ALA A 280 -1.25 12.60 2.76
N PHE A 281 -2.21 11.73 3.05
CA PHE A 281 -3.53 11.68 2.41
C PHE A 281 -4.61 12.29 3.28
N ALA A 282 -4.59 12.03 4.59
CA ALA A 282 -5.62 12.52 5.49
C ALA A 282 -5.66 14.05 5.60
N LYS A 283 -4.50 14.71 5.67
CA LYS A 283 -4.42 16.18 5.75
C LYS A 283 -5.03 16.91 4.54
N PRO A 284 -4.75 16.53 3.27
CA PRO A 284 -5.47 17.09 2.11
C PRO A 284 -6.98 16.88 2.17
N ILE A 285 -7.45 15.69 2.59
CA ILE A 285 -8.88 15.39 2.73
C ILE A 285 -9.53 16.31 3.78
N ILE A 286 -8.90 16.49 4.95
CA ILE A 286 -9.36 17.38 6.00
C ILE A 286 -9.47 18.81 5.48
N ARG A 287 -8.45 19.31 4.77
CA ARG A 287 -8.48 20.66 4.20
C ARG A 287 -9.62 20.85 3.18
N ALA A 288 -9.87 19.85 2.34
CA ALA A 288 -10.97 19.90 1.36
C ALA A 288 -12.35 19.90 2.06
N LEU A 289 -12.52 19.09 3.12
CA LEU A 289 -13.73 19.12 3.95
C LEU A 289 -13.96 20.51 4.57
N ASP A 290 -12.92 21.11 5.17
CA ASP A 290 -12.99 22.44 5.77
C ASP A 290 -13.32 23.53 4.75
N ALA A 291 -12.69 23.49 3.58
CA ALA A 291 -12.94 24.43 2.50
C ALA A 291 -14.38 24.34 1.97
N ALA A 292 -14.92 23.12 1.83
CA ALA A 292 -16.30 22.91 1.39
C ALA A 292 -17.32 23.44 2.42
N ILE A 293 -17.08 23.20 3.71
CA ILE A 293 -17.89 23.74 4.81
C ILE A 293 -17.85 25.27 4.79
N ALA A 294 -16.67 25.88 4.67
CA ALA A 294 -16.50 27.33 4.62
C ALA A 294 -17.18 27.95 3.39
N ALA A 295 -17.24 27.23 2.26
CA ALA A 295 -17.94 27.64 1.05
C ALA A 295 -19.47 27.45 1.11
N GLY A 296 -20.01 26.91 2.22
CA GLY A 296 -21.44 26.62 2.38
C GLY A 296 -21.95 25.44 1.53
N ARG A 297 -21.07 24.57 1.08
CA ARG A 297 -21.39 23.38 0.28
C ARG A 297 -20.62 22.15 0.79
N PRO A 298 -20.93 21.70 2.03
CA PRO A 298 -20.29 20.51 2.58
C PRO A 298 -20.59 19.28 1.72
N TYR A 299 -19.61 18.40 1.58
CA TYR A 299 -19.82 17.09 0.94
C TYR A 299 -20.70 16.20 1.82
N ASP A 300 -21.57 15.40 1.21
CA ASP A 300 -22.26 14.33 1.92
C ASP A 300 -21.30 13.13 2.11
N THR A 301 -20.85 12.97 3.33
CA THR A 301 -19.98 11.86 3.76
C THR A 301 -20.72 10.82 4.61
N SER A 302 -22.06 10.86 4.67
CA SER A 302 -22.86 10.00 5.53
C SER A 302 -22.74 8.50 5.22
N SER A 303 -22.42 8.16 3.95
CA SER A 303 -22.16 6.79 3.51
C SER A 303 -20.83 6.22 4.01
N LEU A 304 -19.86 7.10 4.31
CA LEU A 304 -18.49 6.70 4.62
C LEU A 304 -18.41 6.13 6.03
N LYS A 305 -18.01 4.84 6.13
CA LYS A 305 -17.97 4.08 7.39
C LYS A 305 -16.56 3.83 7.88
N MET A 306 -15.60 3.64 6.95
CA MET A 306 -14.25 3.22 7.31
C MET A 306 -13.19 3.94 6.48
N VAL A 307 -12.10 4.31 7.14
CA VAL A 307 -10.86 4.70 6.48
C VAL A 307 -9.75 3.77 6.93
N ILE A 308 -9.14 3.07 5.98
CA ILE A 308 -8.01 2.16 6.23
C ILE A 308 -6.73 2.87 5.79
N SER A 309 -5.74 2.91 6.66
CA SER A 309 -4.41 3.45 6.36
C SER A 309 -3.33 2.41 6.59
N SER A 310 -2.30 2.43 5.75
CA SER A 310 -1.09 1.64 5.96
C SER A 310 0.11 2.25 5.22
N GLY A 311 1.31 1.88 5.63
CA GLY A 311 2.55 2.18 4.92
C GLY A 311 3.29 3.44 5.35
N VAL A 312 2.63 4.39 6.01
CA VAL A 312 3.23 5.57 6.66
C VAL A 312 2.50 5.82 7.97
N MET A 313 3.15 6.50 8.89
CA MET A 313 2.56 6.86 10.16
C MET A 313 1.33 7.76 9.98
N TRP A 314 0.29 7.46 10.75
CA TRP A 314 -0.94 8.24 10.86
C TRP A 314 -1.07 8.77 12.30
N THR A 315 -0.88 10.07 12.46
CA THR A 315 -0.79 10.68 13.79
C THR A 315 -2.13 10.72 14.50
N ALA A 316 -2.09 10.65 15.83
CA ALA A 316 -3.28 10.73 16.68
C ALA A 316 -4.06 12.04 16.43
N GLU A 317 -3.34 13.16 16.30
CA GLU A 317 -3.93 14.47 16.03
C GLU A 317 -4.71 14.50 14.71
N VAL A 318 -4.15 13.94 13.63
CA VAL A 318 -4.81 13.92 12.31
C VAL A 318 -6.00 12.96 12.31
N LYS A 319 -5.93 11.84 13.03
CA LYS A 319 -7.07 10.93 13.26
C LYS A 319 -8.22 11.66 13.96
N GLU A 320 -7.93 12.42 15.02
CA GLU A 320 -8.92 13.20 15.76
C GLU A 320 -9.55 14.28 14.90
N GLN A 321 -8.74 15.05 14.17
CA GLN A 321 -9.24 16.07 13.24
C GLN A 321 -10.17 15.49 12.17
N LEU A 322 -9.90 14.29 11.65
CA LEU A 322 -10.78 13.64 10.68
C LEU A 322 -12.10 13.20 11.33
N LEU A 323 -12.05 12.62 12.53
CA LEU A 323 -13.23 12.22 13.31
C LEU A 323 -14.09 13.39 13.76
N ASP A 324 -13.51 14.59 13.94
CA ASP A 324 -14.28 15.80 14.24
C ASP A 324 -15.16 16.26 13.08
N ARG A 325 -14.83 15.87 11.86
CA ARG A 325 -15.55 16.24 10.63
C ARG A 325 -16.48 15.13 10.13
N VAL A 326 -16.12 13.88 10.39
CA VAL A 326 -16.87 12.71 9.96
C VAL A 326 -16.95 11.72 11.12
N GLU A 327 -17.88 11.99 12.04
CA GLU A 327 -17.95 11.34 13.37
C GLU A 327 -18.22 9.84 13.34
N GLN A 328 -18.93 9.34 12.31
CA GLN A 328 -19.29 7.93 12.18
C GLN A 328 -18.13 7.02 11.74
N LEU A 329 -16.98 7.60 11.40
CA LEU A 329 -15.86 6.82 10.89
C LEU A 329 -15.26 5.86 11.92
N VAL A 330 -14.92 4.68 11.42
CA VAL A 330 -13.92 3.80 12.02
C VAL A 330 -12.61 3.97 11.27
N LEU A 331 -11.57 4.42 11.96
CA LEU A 331 -10.24 4.59 11.42
C LEU A 331 -9.41 3.35 11.77
N LEU A 332 -8.94 2.64 10.74
CA LEU A 332 -8.13 1.45 10.88
C LEU A 332 -6.71 1.75 10.37
N ASP A 333 -5.75 1.70 11.27
CA ASP A 333 -4.34 1.93 10.95
C ASP A 333 -3.61 0.59 11.02
N ALA A 334 -3.17 0.08 9.87
CA ALA A 334 -2.54 -1.23 9.74
C ALA A 334 -1.03 -1.10 9.60
N ILE A 335 -0.30 -1.76 10.49
CA ILE A 335 1.14 -1.91 10.35
C ILE A 335 1.45 -3.22 9.64
N GLY A 336 2.22 -3.11 8.59
CA GLY A 336 2.66 -4.24 7.78
C GLY A 336 3.67 -3.83 6.72
N SER A 337 4.18 -4.83 6.06
CA SER A 337 5.02 -4.69 4.87
C SER A 337 4.53 -5.66 3.80
N THR A 338 5.16 -5.62 2.63
CA THR A 338 4.88 -6.63 1.60
C THR A 338 5.21 -8.05 2.07
N GLU A 339 6.04 -8.19 3.09
CA GLU A 339 6.48 -9.47 3.66
C GLU A 339 5.55 -10.00 4.77
N GLY A 340 4.57 -9.22 5.25
CA GLY A 340 3.61 -9.69 6.25
C GLY A 340 2.88 -8.58 7.00
N SER A 341 1.70 -8.91 7.52
CA SER A 341 0.91 -8.06 8.41
C SER A 341 1.37 -8.25 9.86
N MET A 342 1.53 -7.17 10.60
CA MET A 342 2.11 -7.21 11.95
C MET A 342 1.12 -6.79 13.04
N GLY A 343 0.22 -5.86 12.74
CA GLY A 343 -0.73 -5.37 13.74
C GLY A 343 -1.68 -4.32 13.17
N MET A 344 -2.62 -3.90 14.01
CA MET A 344 -3.57 -2.85 13.65
C MET A 344 -3.96 -2.02 14.87
N SER A 345 -4.38 -0.80 14.60
CA SER A 345 -4.98 0.10 15.58
C SER A 345 -6.34 0.56 15.07
N ILE A 346 -7.36 0.54 15.92
CA ILE A 346 -8.70 1.01 15.61
C ILE A 346 -8.95 2.27 16.41
N THR A 347 -9.44 3.33 15.76
CA THR A 347 -9.82 4.60 16.39
C THR A 347 -11.21 4.99 15.89
N MET A 348 -12.06 5.46 16.80
CA MET A 348 -13.39 5.99 16.52
C MET A 348 -13.69 7.12 17.47
N LYS A 349 -14.74 7.91 17.22
CA LYS A 349 -15.15 9.02 18.09
C LYS A 349 -15.37 8.50 19.52
N GLY A 350 -14.79 9.19 20.49
CA GLY A 350 -14.87 8.82 21.92
C GLY A 350 -13.82 7.84 22.41
N LEU A 351 -13.01 7.25 21.53
CA LEU A 351 -11.82 6.48 21.91
C LEU A 351 -10.56 7.35 21.73
N PRO A 352 -9.63 7.34 22.70
CA PRO A 352 -8.41 8.12 22.59
C PRO A 352 -7.58 7.60 21.40
N PRO A 353 -7.23 8.45 20.42
CA PRO A 353 -6.37 8.06 19.32
C PRO A 353 -4.95 7.80 19.81
N SER A 354 -4.26 6.89 19.14
CA SER A 354 -2.85 6.60 19.41
C SER A 354 -2.01 6.74 18.15
N THR A 355 -0.75 7.16 18.33
CA THR A 355 0.29 7.11 17.32
C THR A 355 1.23 5.96 17.65
N ALA A 356 1.64 5.18 16.64
CA ALA A 356 2.64 4.11 16.75
C ALA A 356 2.34 2.98 17.77
N LYS A 357 1.09 2.87 18.27
CA LYS A 357 0.66 1.80 19.16
C LYS A 357 -0.37 0.91 18.44
N PHE A 358 -0.09 -0.39 18.36
CA PHE A 358 -0.89 -1.35 17.57
C PHE A 358 -1.20 -2.61 18.38
N SER A 359 -2.38 -3.15 18.24
CA SER A 359 -2.69 -4.51 18.66
C SER A 359 -1.95 -5.49 17.74
N GLN A 360 -1.27 -6.47 18.32
CA GLN A 360 -0.58 -7.51 17.55
C GLN A 360 -1.59 -8.38 16.79
N MET A 361 -1.22 -8.81 15.56
CA MET A 361 -1.91 -9.95 14.96
C MET A 361 -1.61 -11.22 15.79
N PRO A 362 -2.52 -12.20 15.82
CA PRO A 362 -2.34 -13.41 16.64
C PRO A 362 -1.03 -14.16 16.39
N THR A 363 -0.47 -14.03 15.19
CA THR A 363 0.77 -14.70 14.77
C THR A 363 1.98 -13.78 14.79
N THR A 364 1.83 -12.53 15.21
CA THR A 364 2.94 -11.58 15.32
C THR A 364 3.68 -11.76 16.63
N LYS A 365 4.99 -11.70 16.60
CA LYS A 365 5.90 -11.77 17.73
C LYS A 365 6.96 -10.65 17.63
N VAL A 366 7.65 -10.40 18.73
CA VAL A 366 8.84 -9.54 18.77
C VAL A 366 9.98 -10.36 19.33
N PHE A 367 11.10 -10.43 18.62
CA PHE A 367 12.28 -11.20 19.02
C PHE A 367 13.49 -10.30 19.21
N THR A 368 14.27 -10.58 20.24
CA THR A 368 15.60 -10.03 20.46
C THR A 368 16.61 -10.57 19.42
N ASP A 369 17.81 -10.03 19.37
CA ASP A 369 18.85 -10.46 18.42
C ASP A 369 19.31 -11.91 18.65
N ASP A 370 19.09 -12.47 19.83
CA ASP A 370 19.37 -13.86 20.21
C ASP A 370 18.14 -14.80 20.07
N ASP A 371 17.14 -14.38 19.29
CA ASP A 371 15.92 -15.14 18.99
C ASP A 371 15.02 -15.47 20.20
N ARG A 372 15.14 -14.72 21.29
CA ARG A 372 14.25 -14.81 22.45
C ARG A 372 13.04 -13.89 22.25
N GLU A 373 11.84 -14.39 22.57
CA GLU A 373 10.62 -13.58 22.51
C GLU A 373 10.64 -12.48 23.59
N VAL A 374 10.43 -11.23 23.18
CA VAL A 374 10.32 -10.06 24.08
C VAL A 374 9.06 -10.19 24.93
N GLN A 375 9.21 -10.10 26.24
CA GLN A 375 8.09 -10.19 27.17
C GLN A 375 7.34 -8.86 27.30
N PRO A 376 6.00 -8.88 27.41
CA PRO A 376 5.23 -7.66 27.67
C PRO A 376 5.75 -6.90 28.90
N GLY A 377 5.84 -5.57 28.78
CA GLY A 377 6.29 -4.70 29.87
C GLY A 377 7.77 -4.75 30.22
N SER A 378 8.58 -5.57 29.55
CA SER A 378 10.02 -5.68 29.84
C SER A 378 10.83 -4.44 29.47
N GLY A 379 10.33 -3.58 28.57
CA GLY A 379 11.04 -2.45 27.99
C GLY A 379 12.15 -2.87 26.99
N GLU A 380 12.31 -4.16 26.70
CA GLU A 380 13.27 -4.64 25.72
C GLU A 380 12.80 -4.30 24.31
N ILE A 381 13.76 -3.98 23.45
CA ILE A 381 13.54 -3.71 22.02
C ILE A 381 13.89 -4.97 21.24
N GLY A 382 13.02 -5.34 20.28
CA GLY A 382 13.27 -6.45 19.38
C GLY A 382 12.75 -6.19 17.98
N MET A 383 13.06 -7.09 17.06
CA MET A 383 12.52 -7.10 15.71
C MET A 383 11.12 -7.68 15.68
N VAL A 384 10.21 -6.97 14.99
CA VAL A 384 8.86 -7.48 14.74
C VAL A 384 8.93 -8.62 13.73
N ALA A 385 8.29 -9.73 14.05
CA ALA A 385 8.22 -10.94 13.26
C ALA A 385 6.76 -11.25 12.91
N ALA A 386 6.41 -11.24 11.63
CA ALA A 386 5.09 -11.61 11.15
C ALA A 386 5.04 -13.11 10.84
N GLY A 387 4.16 -13.83 11.53
CA GLY A 387 3.88 -15.25 11.29
C GLY A 387 2.62 -15.46 10.44
N GLY A 388 2.11 -16.68 10.39
CA GLY A 388 0.91 -17.06 9.64
C GLY A 388 1.22 -17.27 8.15
N ASN A 389 0.59 -16.49 7.27
CA ASN A 389 0.84 -16.56 5.83
C ASN A 389 2.16 -15.86 5.47
N VAL A 390 3.28 -16.57 5.65
CA VAL A 390 4.62 -16.06 5.37
C VAL A 390 4.99 -16.33 3.90
N PRO A 391 5.56 -15.34 3.16
CA PRO A 391 5.99 -15.51 1.78
C PRO A 391 6.93 -16.70 1.57
N PHE A 392 6.92 -17.28 0.37
CA PHE A 392 7.93 -18.29 -0.02
C PHE A 392 9.36 -17.72 0.04
N GLY A 393 9.50 -16.46 -0.33
CA GLY A 393 10.77 -15.75 -0.40
C GLY A 393 10.71 -14.57 -1.36
N TYR A 394 11.86 -14.03 -1.66
CA TYR A 394 12.05 -13.08 -2.75
C TYR A 394 12.41 -13.83 -4.05
N PHE A 395 11.79 -13.43 -5.14
CA PHE A 395 12.08 -14.01 -6.46
C PHE A 395 13.55 -13.76 -6.84
N LYS A 396 14.26 -14.82 -7.23
CA LYS A 396 15.70 -14.80 -7.58
C LYS A 396 16.65 -14.25 -6.50
N ASP A 397 16.24 -14.17 -5.23
CA ASP A 397 17.13 -13.73 -4.15
C ASP A 397 17.07 -14.68 -2.93
N PRO A 398 17.65 -15.89 -3.05
CA PRO A 398 17.61 -16.89 -1.98
C PRO A 398 18.37 -16.44 -0.73
N GLU A 399 19.44 -15.67 -0.88
CA GLU A 399 20.27 -15.20 0.22
C GLU A 399 19.49 -14.22 1.13
N LYS A 400 18.84 -13.21 0.54
CA LYS A 400 18.00 -12.31 1.30
C LYS A 400 16.74 -13.01 1.83
N SER A 401 16.19 -13.95 1.08
CA SER A 401 15.05 -14.77 1.53
C SER A 401 15.39 -15.50 2.83
N ALA A 402 16.55 -16.15 2.90
CA ALA A 402 16.97 -16.86 4.11
C ALA A 402 17.17 -15.94 5.32
N ARG A 403 17.59 -14.69 5.10
CA ARG A 403 17.75 -13.69 6.16
C ARG A 403 16.43 -13.12 6.65
N THR A 404 15.47 -12.95 5.74
CA THR A 404 14.18 -12.31 6.05
C THR A 404 13.15 -13.33 6.55
N PHE A 405 13.11 -14.52 5.95
CA PHE A 405 12.11 -15.55 6.28
C PHE A 405 12.76 -16.67 7.08
N ARG A 406 12.69 -16.54 8.41
CA ARG A 406 13.42 -17.41 9.35
C ARG A 406 12.49 -18.36 10.07
N VAL A 407 13.03 -19.47 10.54
CA VAL A 407 12.31 -20.43 11.40
C VAL A 407 12.84 -20.29 12.83
N ILE A 408 11.95 -19.97 13.76
CA ILE A 408 12.24 -19.89 15.19
C ILE A 408 11.28 -20.85 15.92
N ASN A 409 11.80 -21.74 16.73
CA ASN A 409 11.03 -22.73 17.48
C ASN A 409 10.07 -23.56 16.60
N GLY A 410 10.49 -23.91 15.38
CA GLY A 410 9.71 -24.69 14.42
C GLY A 410 8.63 -23.91 13.66
N GLN A 411 8.45 -22.62 13.94
CA GLN A 411 7.52 -21.74 13.24
C GLN A 411 8.26 -20.77 12.32
N ARG A 412 7.72 -20.57 11.10
CA ARG A 412 8.28 -19.64 10.13
C ARG A 412 7.74 -18.25 10.33
N TYR A 413 8.63 -17.26 10.29
CA TYR A 413 8.35 -15.84 10.44
C TYR A 413 9.01 -15.01 9.34
N SER A 414 8.41 -13.89 9.03
CA SER A 414 8.98 -12.81 8.23
C SER A 414 9.51 -11.71 9.14
N PHE A 415 10.74 -11.26 8.90
CA PHE A 415 11.41 -10.16 9.60
C PHE A 415 11.66 -8.99 8.65
N PRO A 416 10.71 -8.08 8.46
CA PRO A 416 10.86 -6.95 7.53
C PRO A 416 11.89 -5.91 7.97
N GLY A 417 12.29 -5.95 9.26
CA GLY A 417 13.28 -5.05 9.84
C GLY A 417 12.70 -3.92 10.67
N ASP A 418 11.42 -3.99 11.01
CA ASP A 418 10.76 -3.05 11.92
C ASP A 418 11.08 -3.43 13.38
N LEU A 419 11.36 -2.42 14.22
CA LEU A 419 11.68 -2.59 15.63
C LEU A 419 10.52 -2.12 16.50
N ALA A 420 10.26 -2.85 17.58
CA ALA A 420 9.22 -2.50 18.54
C ALA A 420 9.57 -2.92 19.97
N MET A 421 8.86 -2.34 20.93
CA MET A 421 8.68 -2.86 22.29
C MET A 421 7.29 -3.49 22.40
N VAL A 422 7.12 -4.37 23.36
CA VAL A 422 5.81 -4.92 23.73
C VAL A 422 5.38 -4.28 25.04
N ALA A 423 4.27 -3.54 25.03
CA ALA A 423 3.71 -2.87 26.20
C ALA A 423 3.12 -3.91 27.20
N ASP A 424 2.81 -3.48 28.43
CA ASP A 424 2.19 -4.33 29.47
C ASP A 424 0.88 -5.00 29.00
N ASP A 425 0.11 -4.32 28.16
CA ASP A 425 -1.16 -4.80 27.59
C ASP A 425 -0.96 -5.71 26.35
N GLY A 426 0.28 -6.04 26.01
CA GLY A 426 0.63 -6.86 24.86
C GLY A 426 0.62 -6.11 23.51
N SER A 427 0.32 -4.82 23.48
CA SER A 427 0.37 -4.05 22.24
C SER A 427 1.81 -3.75 21.79
N LEU A 428 2.01 -3.61 20.48
CA LEU A 428 3.27 -3.15 19.89
C LEU A 428 3.39 -1.63 20.04
N ILE A 429 4.54 -1.18 20.52
CA ILE A 429 5.00 0.20 20.41
C ILE A 429 6.05 0.22 19.30
N LEU A 430 5.64 0.67 18.11
CA LEU A 430 6.52 0.72 16.95
C LEU A 430 7.57 1.81 17.12
N LEU A 431 8.83 1.46 16.92
CA LEU A 431 9.96 2.38 17.04
C LEU A 431 10.53 2.80 15.67
N GLY A 432 10.11 2.10 14.60
CA GLY A 432 10.57 2.34 13.24
C GLY A 432 11.50 1.26 12.69
N ARG A 433 12.14 1.56 11.55
CA ARG A 433 13.01 0.58 10.88
C ARG A 433 14.42 0.60 11.41
N GLY A 434 14.96 -0.58 11.72
CA GLY A 434 16.31 -0.75 12.23
C GLY A 434 17.39 -0.15 11.31
N SER A 435 17.16 -0.14 9.99
CA SER A 435 18.06 0.47 9.01
C SER A 435 18.12 2.00 9.06
N GLN A 436 17.20 2.65 9.75
CA GLN A 436 17.12 4.11 9.90
C GLN A 436 17.57 4.58 11.28
N VAL A 437 17.86 3.67 12.20
CA VAL A 437 18.30 4.02 13.56
C VAL A 437 19.56 4.86 13.51
N ILE A 438 19.52 5.99 14.20
CA ILE A 438 20.66 6.93 14.32
C ILE A 438 21.45 6.55 15.57
N ASN A 439 22.74 6.29 15.38
CA ASN A 439 23.63 6.00 16.49
C ASN A 439 24.37 7.28 16.88
N SER A 440 23.90 7.96 17.91
CA SER A 440 24.41 9.25 18.36
C SER A 440 24.94 9.17 19.79
N GLY A 441 26.25 9.34 19.96
CA GLY A 441 26.90 9.31 21.29
C GLY A 441 26.76 7.96 22.03
N GLY A 442 26.63 6.85 21.29
CA GLY A 442 26.42 5.52 21.86
C GLY A 442 24.95 5.14 22.11
N GLU A 443 24.03 6.09 21.90
CA GLU A 443 22.59 5.87 22.05
C GLU A 443 21.93 5.58 20.71
N LYS A 444 20.95 4.68 20.71
CA LYS A 444 20.09 4.39 19.55
C LYS A 444 18.90 5.35 19.55
N ILE A 445 18.78 6.15 18.50
CA ILE A 445 17.69 7.12 18.32
C ILE A 445 16.86 6.70 17.11
N PHE A 446 15.56 6.59 17.29
CA PHE A 446 14.62 6.22 16.25
C PHE A 446 14.08 7.47 15.58
N PRO A 447 14.31 7.67 14.27
CA PRO A 447 13.88 8.86 13.55
C PRO A 447 12.41 9.19 13.75
N GLU A 448 11.55 8.19 13.67
CA GLU A 448 10.09 8.34 13.74
C GLU A 448 9.62 8.96 15.07
N GLU A 449 10.26 8.60 16.17
CA GLU A 449 9.97 9.19 17.49
C GLU A 449 10.29 10.69 17.51
N VAL A 450 11.42 11.06 16.90
CA VAL A 450 11.86 12.46 16.83
C VAL A 450 11.01 13.24 15.84
N GLU A 451 10.67 12.66 14.69
CA GLU A 451 9.78 13.24 13.68
C GLU A 451 8.42 13.61 14.27
N GLU A 452 7.84 12.72 15.09
CA GLU A 452 6.58 12.98 15.79
C GLU A 452 6.69 14.15 16.76
N ALA A 453 7.76 14.21 17.52
CA ALA A 453 7.98 15.33 18.44
C ALA A 453 8.18 16.66 17.70
N VAL A 454 8.87 16.63 16.56
CA VAL A 454 9.07 17.83 15.70
C VAL A 454 7.74 18.28 15.10
N LYS A 455 6.91 17.37 14.61
CA LYS A 455 5.60 17.68 13.98
C LYS A 455 4.60 18.32 14.94
N ARG A 456 4.75 18.08 16.25
CA ARG A 456 3.94 18.73 17.30
C ARG A 456 4.36 20.16 17.60
N VAL A 457 5.51 20.61 17.09
CA VAL A 457 5.93 22.00 17.25
C VAL A 457 5.08 22.91 16.36
N ALA A 458 4.58 24.01 16.93
CA ALA A 458 3.73 24.95 16.22
C ALA A 458 4.40 25.45 14.93
N GLY A 459 3.65 25.49 13.83
CA GLY A 459 4.14 25.95 12.54
C GLY A 459 4.80 24.87 11.67
N VAL A 460 5.13 23.69 12.19
CA VAL A 460 5.68 22.57 11.40
C VAL A 460 4.58 21.91 10.60
N HIS A 461 4.82 21.72 9.30
CA HIS A 461 3.95 20.98 8.39
C HIS A 461 4.32 19.51 8.32
N ASP A 462 5.60 19.22 8.07
CA ASP A 462 6.12 17.85 7.95
C ASP A 462 7.61 17.80 8.31
N CYS A 463 8.09 16.59 8.66
CA CYS A 463 9.47 16.38 9.09
C CYS A 463 9.96 14.98 8.72
N LEU A 464 11.23 14.89 8.30
CA LEU A 464 12.01 13.65 8.31
C LEU A 464 13.30 13.88 9.12
N VAL A 465 13.71 12.84 9.84
CA VAL A 465 14.92 12.89 10.69
C VAL A 465 15.96 11.91 10.19
N VAL A 466 17.18 12.38 10.02
CA VAL A 466 18.31 11.59 9.50
C VAL A 466 19.56 11.72 10.38
N GLY A 467 20.38 10.69 10.37
CA GLY A 467 21.72 10.73 10.97
C GLY A 467 22.74 11.24 9.95
N ILE A 468 23.41 12.34 10.28
CA ILE A 468 24.54 12.88 9.52
C ILE A 468 25.82 12.59 10.30
N ASP A 469 26.86 12.14 9.61
CA ASP A 469 28.12 11.82 10.24
C ASP A 469 28.68 13.01 11.03
N ASP A 470 29.11 12.76 12.27
CA ASP A 470 29.55 13.77 13.23
C ASP A 470 30.75 13.26 14.02
N GLU A 471 31.82 14.04 14.06
CA GLU A 471 33.09 13.64 14.71
C GLU A 471 32.93 13.37 16.22
N LYS A 472 32.02 14.07 16.88
CA LYS A 472 31.81 13.96 18.33
C LYS A 472 30.82 12.87 18.71
N PHE A 473 29.77 12.71 17.93
CA PHE A 473 28.64 11.84 18.28
C PHE A 473 28.57 10.58 17.43
N GLY A 474 29.43 10.41 16.43
CA GLY A 474 29.33 9.38 15.39
C GLY A 474 28.29 9.79 14.36
N GLN A 475 27.06 10.04 14.80
CA GLN A 475 26.00 10.65 13.98
C GLN A 475 25.30 11.78 14.75
N ALA A 476 25.05 12.90 14.09
CA ALA A 476 24.21 13.98 14.59
C ALA A 476 22.77 13.81 14.09
N VAL A 477 21.80 13.86 15.00
CA VAL A 477 20.38 13.88 14.66
C VAL A 477 20.07 15.19 13.93
N THR A 478 19.60 15.09 12.69
CA THR A 478 19.29 16.25 11.85
C THR A 478 17.84 16.15 11.35
N ALA A 479 17.03 17.17 11.62
CA ALA A 479 15.65 17.26 11.18
C ALA A 479 15.56 18.04 9.86
N VAL A 480 14.92 17.48 8.84
CA VAL A 480 14.57 18.15 7.58
C VAL A 480 13.09 18.50 7.65
N VAL A 481 12.77 19.80 7.69
CA VAL A 481 11.45 20.31 8.10
C VAL A 481 10.85 21.20 7.03
N SER A 482 9.57 21.03 6.74
CA SER A 482 8.76 22.03 6.04
C SER A 482 7.77 22.69 7.00
N LEU A 483 7.48 23.96 6.78
CA LEU A 483 6.55 24.74 7.59
C LEU A 483 5.20 24.86 6.89
N ASN A 484 4.14 25.12 7.67
CA ASN A 484 2.85 25.50 7.14
C ASN A 484 2.95 26.83 6.40
N GLU A 485 2.10 27.07 5.43
CA GLU A 485 2.08 28.32 4.68
C GLU A 485 1.86 29.54 5.61
N GLY A 486 2.74 30.53 5.50
CA GLY A 486 2.71 31.71 6.35
C GLY A 486 3.21 31.49 7.79
N ALA A 487 3.55 30.28 8.19
CA ALA A 487 4.14 30.03 9.50
C ALA A 487 5.64 30.33 9.52
N ALA A 488 6.12 30.72 10.70
CA ALA A 488 7.54 30.90 10.97
C ALA A 488 7.89 30.08 12.22
N ALA A 489 8.95 29.28 12.10
CA ALA A 489 9.57 28.61 13.24
C ALA A 489 11.10 28.64 13.03
N THR A 490 11.82 28.85 14.11
CA THR A 490 13.28 28.82 14.10
C THR A 490 13.81 27.44 14.47
N GLU A 491 15.05 27.15 14.09
CA GLU A 491 15.75 25.95 14.51
C GLU A 491 15.73 25.78 16.04
N GLY A 492 16.00 26.87 16.76
CA GLY A 492 16.02 26.87 18.23
C GLY A 492 14.67 26.51 18.86
N GLU A 493 13.56 27.03 18.32
CA GLU A 493 12.21 26.72 18.79
C GLU A 493 11.84 25.26 18.56
N ILE A 494 12.21 24.71 17.40
CA ILE A 494 11.98 23.29 17.09
C ILE A 494 12.78 22.40 18.04
N ILE A 495 14.07 22.67 18.22
CA ILE A 495 14.93 21.91 19.13
C ILE A 495 14.42 22.01 20.58
N ALA A 496 14.01 23.18 21.02
CA ALA A 496 13.47 23.40 22.35
C ALA A 496 12.13 22.64 22.54
N GLY A 497 11.25 22.69 21.54
CA GLY A 497 9.98 21.97 21.56
C GLY A 497 10.16 20.45 21.66
N VAL A 498 11.15 19.90 20.94
CA VAL A 498 11.48 18.46 21.04
C VAL A 498 12.07 18.12 22.41
N LYS A 499 12.96 18.95 22.96
CA LYS A 499 13.52 18.75 24.31
C LYS A 499 12.48 18.78 25.41
N GLY A 500 11.38 19.47 25.20
CA GLY A 500 10.25 19.49 26.12
C GLY A 500 9.42 18.19 26.09
N GLN A 501 9.60 17.36 25.08
CA GLN A 501 8.82 16.14 24.86
C GLN A 501 9.67 14.87 25.00
N LEU A 502 10.95 14.92 24.61
CA LEU A 502 11.86 13.78 24.56
C LEU A 502 13.15 14.07 25.37
N ALA A 503 13.85 13.00 25.73
CA ALA A 503 15.18 13.12 26.36
C ALA A 503 16.12 13.94 25.46
N GLY A 504 16.90 14.84 26.06
CA GLY A 504 17.67 15.85 25.35
C GLY A 504 18.70 15.32 24.33
N PHE A 505 19.16 14.06 24.49
CA PHE A 505 20.08 13.43 23.52
C PHE A 505 19.36 13.06 22.21
N LYS A 506 18.05 12.83 22.24
CA LYS A 506 17.20 12.53 21.08
C LYS A 506 16.87 13.78 20.24
N ALA A 507 16.93 14.96 20.85
CA ALA A 507 16.60 16.19 20.16
C ALA A 507 17.56 16.45 18.98
N PRO A 508 17.06 16.99 17.85
CA PRO A 508 17.88 17.34 16.72
C PRO A 508 19.03 18.27 17.15
N LYS A 509 20.19 18.05 16.57
CA LYS A 509 21.34 18.96 16.70
C LYS A 509 21.29 20.05 15.63
N ARG A 510 20.56 19.81 14.53
CA ARG A 510 20.38 20.72 13.41
C ARG A 510 18.97 20.58 12.84
N VAL A 511 18.46 21.68 12.31
CA VAL A 511 17.19 21.70 11.56
C VAL A 511 17.46 22.34 10.20
N VAL A 512 17.11 21.61 9.14
CA VAL A 512 17.23 22.08 7.75
C VAL A 512 15.83 22.35 7.23
N PHE A 513 15.57 23.59 6.84
CA PHE A 513 14.26 23.96 6.29
C PHE A 513 14.22 23.73 4.79
N VAL A 514 13.14 23.10 4.32
CA VAL A 514 12.86 22.81 2.92
C VAL A 514 11.45 23.29 2.57
N SER A 515 11.20 23.58 1.30
CA SER A 515 9.85 23.94 0.84
C SER A 515 8.88 22.76 0.98
N GLN A 516 9.36 21.54 0.76
CA GLN A 516 8.61 20.31 0.91
C GLN A 516 9.55 19.20 1.39
N VAL A 517 9.11 18.45 2.40
CA VAL A 517 9.85 17.27 2.89
C VAL A 517 9.82 16.18 1.82
N PRO A 518 10.97 15.56 1.47
CA PRO A 518 11.05 14.59 0.41
C PRO A 518 10.27 13.31 0.76
N ARG A 519 9.32 12.97 -0.10
CA ARG A 519 8.53 11.75 0.02
C ARG A 519 8.45 11.05 -1.32
N ALA A 520 8.48 9.74 -1.26
CA ALA A 520 8.17 8.92 -2.42
C ALA A 520 6.69 9.14 -2.83
N PRO A 521 6.33 8.79 -4.04
CA PRO A 521 4.99 9.01 -4.60
C PRO A 521 3.83 8.34 -3.86
N ASN A 522 4.15 7.27 -3.15
CA ASN A 522 3.22 6.56 -2.27
C ASN A 522 3.14 7.18 -0.85
N GLY A 523 3.63 8.42 -0.68
CA GLY A 523 3.66 9.12 0.60
C GLY A 523 4.77 8.66 1.57
N LYS A 524 5.50 7.57 1.26
CA LYS A 524 6.58 7.07 2.12
C LYS A 524 7.74 8.05 2.19
N ALA A 525 8.37 8.11 3.37
CA ALA A 525 9.56 8.91 3.61
C ALA A 525 10.71 8.55 2.65
N ASP A 526 11.27 9.54 1.97
CA ASP A 526 12.51 9.39 1.22
C ASP A 526 13.70 9.86 2.07
N TYR A 527 14.13 8.99 2.98
CA TYR A 527 15.27 9.27 3.86
C TYR A 527 16.58 9.51 3.11
N LYS A 528 16.72 8.94 1.90
CA LYS A 528 17.91 9.17 1.07
C LYS A 528 17.96 10.61 0.57
N ALA A 529 16.86 11.11 0.03
CA ALA A 529 16.75 12.50 -0.39
C ALA A 529 16.82 13.47 0.81
N ALA A 530 16.16 13.12 1.93
CA ALA A 530 16.28 13.91 3.17
C ALA A 530 17.73 14.00 3.67
N LYS A 531 18.46 12.89 3.65
CA LYS A 531 19.90 12.89 4.01
C LYS A 531 20.73 13.77 3.07
N GLN A 532 20.42 13.76 1.77
CA GLN A 532 21.10 14.63 0.81
C GLN A 532 20.83 16.11 1.10
N HIS A 533 19.58 16.51 1.35
CA HIS A 533 19.26 17.88 1.76
C HIS A 533 19.99 18.30 3.03
N ALA A 534 20.11 17.40 3.99
CA ALA A 534 20.84 17.68 5.23
C ALA A 534 22.34 17.85 4.98
N LEU A 535 22.95 17.04 4.11
CA LEU A 535 24.34 17.16 3.71
C LEU A 535 24.61 18.46 2.94
N ASP A 536 23.78 18.80 1.96
CA ASP A 536 23.93 20.00 1.14
C ASP A 536 23.83 21.28 1.98
N ALA A 537 23.01 21.28 3.03
CA ALA A 537 22.88 22.40 3.96
C ALA A 537 24.04 22.50 4.96
N THR A 538 24.89 21.47 5.04
CA THR A 538 26.02 21.41 5.98
C THR A 538 27.40 21.52 5.29
N ALA A 539 27.43 21.47 3.95
CA ALA A 539 28.60 21.68 3.12
C ALA A 539 28.87 23.19 2.95
#